data_71af8b828a33e45fd63118811187b264
#
_entry.id   71af8b828a33e45fd63118811187b264
#
_cell.length_a   1.000
_cell.length_b   1.000
_cell.length_c   1.000
_cell.angle_alpha   90.00
_cell.angle_beta   90.00
_cell.angle_gamma   90.00
#
_symmetry.space_group_name_H-M   'P 1'
#
loop_
_entity.id
_entity.type
_entity.pdbx_description
1 polymer ?
#
loop_
_entity_poly.entity_id
_entity_poly.type
_entity_poly.pdbx_seq_one_letter_code
_entity_poly.pdbx_strand_id
1 'polypeptide(L)'
;CPLDMNAFTGYAVVTSTWAMQYMNVESVLVHTHLDTEMENTVVVEDMFYEGYDIRITFKNDNRLEPLIEMHEAQVVGSTGEAFGTIYGNGKLMMMQPADSGSYYSPCEMFLLQYVTMYVDNVGTVGSYANIIEWISDDEAERILREGI
;
A
#
# COMPACT_ATOMS: atom_id res chain seq x y z
N CYS A 1 -18.73 -10.08 7.96
CA CYS A 1 -18.91 -8.62 7.83
C CYS A 1 -19.00 -8.24 6.36
N PRO A 2 -20.01 -7.47 5.97
CA PRO A 2 -20.06 -6.90 4.62
C PRO A 2 -18.97 -5.84 4.45
N LEU A 3 -18.54 -5.66 3.21
CA LEU A 3 -17.59 -4.60 2.88
C LEU A 3 -18.27 -3.23 3.00
N ASP A 4 -17.70 -2.35 3.79
CA ASP A 4 -18.03 -0.93 3.85
C ASP A 4 -16.78 -0.16 3.48
N MET A 5 -16.74 0.37 2.27
CA MET A 5 -15.56 1.09 1.78
C MET A 5 -15.25 2.35 2.61
N ASN A 6 -16.25 2.99 3.19
CA ASN A 6 -16.02 4.17 4.03
C ASN A 6 -15.23 3.82 5.31
N ALA A 7 -15.28 2.58 5.75
CA ALA A 7 -14.51 2.15 6.91
C ALA A 7 -13.00 2.05 6.59
N PHE A 8 -12.64 1.91 5.32
CA PHE A 8 -11.24 1.86 4.87
C PHE A 8 -10.73 3.25 4.47
N THR A 9 -11.07 4.25 5.26
CA THR A 9 -10.61 5.63 5.08
C THR A 9 -10.04 6.17 6.39
N GLY A 10 -9.28 7.25 6.28
CA GLY A 10 -8.60 7.84 7.42
C GLY A 10 -7.20 7.26 7.60
N TYR A 11 -6.73 7.23 8.82
CA TYR A 11 -5.38 6.81 9.11
C TYR A 11 -5.23 5.29 9.11
N ALA A 12 -4.07 4.85 8.65
CA ALA A 12 -3.69 3.45 8.66
C ALA A 12 -2.18 3.32 8.92
N VAL A 13 -1.77 2.14 9.36
CA VAL A 13 -0.35 1.80 9.54
C VAL A 13 0.02 0.77 8.48
N VAL A 14 1.05 1.07 7.71
CA VAL A 14 1.62 0.15 6.74
C VAL A 14 2.85 -0.48 7.35
N THR A 15 2.80 -1.79 7.57
CA THR A 15 3.95 -2.60 7.97
C THR A 15 4.46 -3.32 6.73
N SER A 16 5.72 -3.14 6.38
CA SER A 16 6.21 -3.54 5.08
C SER A 16 7.64 -4.06 5.13
N THR A 17 7.86 -5.19 4.45
CA THR A 17 9.22 -5.70 4.28
C THR A 17 10.08 -4.81 3.38
N TRP A 18 9.44 -4.04 2.48
CA TRP A 18 10.14 -2.99 1.73
C TRP A 18 10.69 -1.91 2.66
N ALA A 19 9.82 -1.39 3.56
CA ALA A 19 10.22 -0.35 4.49
C ALA A 19 11.35 -0.83 5.42
N MET A 20 11.28 -2.07 5.87
CA MET A 20 12.33 -2.67 6.69
C MET A 20 13.67 -2.72 5.97
N GLN A 21 13.67 -3.10 4.71
CA GLN A 21 14.90 -3.28 3.94
C GLN A 21 15.49 -1.97 3.43
N TYR A 22 14.65 -1.05 2.93
CA TYR A 22 15.11 0.14 2.21
C TYR A 22 14.87 1.46 2.93
N MET A 23 14.02 1.50 3.94
CA MET A 23 13.69 2.72 4.66
C MET A 23 14.11 2.68 6.14
N ASN A 24 14.62 1.56 6.60
CA ASN A 24 15.07 1.34 7.97
C ASN A 24 13.98 1.61 9.01
N VAL A 25 12.73 1.31 8.68
CA VAL A 25 11.58 1.35 9.58
C VAL A 25 10.71 0.12 9.35
N GLU A 26 9.99 -0.34 10.37
CA GLU A 26 9.07 -1.47 10.22
C GLU A 26 7.73 -1.00 9.65
N SER A 27 7.28 0.16 10.10
CA SER A 27 5.95 0.67 9.81
C SER A 27 5.97 2.16 9.53
N VAL A 28 5.00 2.60 8.74
CA VAL A 28 4.76 4.01 8.45
C VAL A 28 3.29 4.34 8.67
N LEU A 29 3.01 5.53 9.20
CA LEU A 29 1.65 6.03 9.31
C LEU A 29 1.28 6.68 7.98
N VAL A 30 0.11 6.31 7.46
CA VAL A 30 -0.41 6.88 6.20
C VAL A 30 -1.83 7.39 6.41
N HIS A 31 -2.26 8.27 5.52
CA HIS A 31 -3.65 8.68 5.42
C HIS A 31 -4.25 8.10 4.16
N THR A 32 -5.51 7.68 4.21
CA THR A 32 -6.20 7.05 3.08
C THR A 32 -7.52 7.73 2.80
N HIS A 33 -7.93 7.71 1.54
CA HIS A 33 -9.24 8.19 1.11
C HIS A 33 -9.74 7.33 -0.05
N LEU A 34 -11.04 7.42 -0.34
CA LEU A 34 -11.60 6.70 -1.49
C LEU A 34 -11.27 7.43 -2.78
N ASP A 35 -10.95 6.66 -3.82
CA ASP A 35 -10.77 7.22 -5.15
C ASP A 35 -12.09 7.80 -5.66
N THR A 36 -12.04 8.95 -6.34
CA THR A 36 -13.25 9.64 -6.81
C THR A 36 -13.79 9.07 -8.11
N GLU A 37 -12.99 8.34 -8.86
CA GLU A 37 -13.34 7.82 -10.18
C GLU A 37 -13.49 6.30 -10.21
N MET A 38 -12.63 5.58 -9.52
CA MET A 38 -12.60 4.13 -9.52
C MET A 38 -13.33 3.58 -8.29
N GLU A 39 -14.38 2.80 -8.51
CA GLU A 39 -15.17 2.20 -7.44
C GLU A 39 -14.33 1.23 -6.59
N ASN A 40 -14.71 1.10 -5.33
CA ASN A 40 -14.09 0.17 -4.38
C ASN A 40 -12.57 0.27 -4.33
N THR A 41 -12.06 1.49 -4.49
CA THR A 41 -10.62 1.73 -4.55
C THR A 41 -10.21 2.73 -3.48
N VAL A 42 -9.21 2.34 -2.71
CA VAL A 42 -8.59 3.18 -1.68
C VAL A 42 -7.31 3.78 -2.24
N VAL A 43 -7.12 5.07 -2.00
CA VAL A 43 -5.87 5.77 -2.27
C VAL A 43 -5.07 5.81 -0.97
N VAL A 44 -3.91 5.21 -0.97
CA VAL A 44 -2.94 5.29 0.13
C VAL A 44 -2.00 6.44 -0.19
N GLU A 45 -2.19 7.55 0.53
CA GLU A 45 -1.43 8.78 0.26
C GLU A 45 0.02 8.61 0.70
N ASP A 46 0.96 8.96 -0.19
CA ASP A 46 2.39 8.91 0.11
C ASP A 46 2.80 7.60 0.78
N MET A 47 2.41 6.48 0.19
CA MET A 47 2.53 5.17 0.86
C MET A 47 3.92 4.90 1.43
N PHE A 48 4.96 5.15 0.65
CA PHE A 48 6.36 5.03 1.10
C PHE A 48 7.15 6.30 0.90
N TYR A 49 6.86 7.07 -0.16
CA TYR A 49 7.60 8.27 -0.49
C TYR A 49 6.63 9.41 -0.81
N GLU A 50 6.95 10.60 -0.36
CA GLU A 50 6.14 11.78 -0.58
C GLU A 50 5.91 12.02 -2.07
N GLY A 51 4.64 12.26 -2.44
CA GLY A 51 4.24 12.52 -3.81
C GLY A 51 3.82 11.28 -4.61
N TYR A 52 3.86 10.09 -3.99
CA TYR A 52 3.52 8.85 -4.68
C TYR A 52 2.37 8.14 -3.95
N ASP A 53 1.16 8.40 -4.43
CA ASP A 53 -0.05 7.75 -3.92
C ASP A 53 -0.25 6.40 -4.62
N ILE A 54 -0.71 5.41 -3.87
CA ILE A 54 -0.96 4.07 -4.40
C ILE A 54 -2.44 3.74 -4.27
N ARG A 55 -3.01 3.21 -5.36
CA ARG A 55 -4.41 2.80 -5.44
C ARG A 55 -4.53 1.30 -5.32
N ILE A 56 -5.42 0.86 -4.44
CA ILE A 56 -5.70 -0.57 -4.21
C ILE A 56 -7.21 -0.75 -4.36
N THR A 57 -7.61 -1.68 -5.23
CA THR A 57 -9.01 -1.97 -5.48
C THR A 57 -9.46 -3.20 -4.70
N PHE A 58 -10.59 -3.08 -4.01
CA PHE A 58 -11.19 -4.14 -3.22
C PHE A 58 -12.22 -4.87 -4.08
N LYS A 59 -12.06 -6.16 -4.24
CA LYS A 59 -13.03 -6.98 -4.98
C LYS A 59 -14.17 -7.37 -4.05
N ASN A 60 -15.39 -7.20 -4.51
CA ASN A 60 -16.59 -7.47 -3.72
C ASN A 60 -17.61 -8.31 -4.50
N ASP A 61 -17.16 -9.05 -5.48
CA ASP A 61 -18.00 -9.94 -6.31
C ASP A 61 -18.21 -11.32 -5.67
N ASN A 62 -17.34 -11.72 -4.74
CA ASN A 62 -17.48 -12.97 -4.00
C ASN A 62 -17.09 -12.75 -2.54
N ARG A 63 -18.06 -12.86 -1.64
CA ARG A 63 -17.84 -12.65 -0.18
C ARG A 63 -16.90 -13.66 0.45
N LEU A 64 -16.73 -14.82 -0.18
CA LEU A 64 -15.81 -15.85 0.30
C LEU A 64 -14.38 -15.62 -0.16
N GLU A 65 -14.19 -14.69 -1.09
CA GLU A 65 -12.89 -14.33 -1.63
C GLU A 65 -12.71 -12.80 -1.58
N PRO A 66 -12.45 -12.25 -0.37
CA PRO A 66 -12.25 -10.81 -0.21
C PRO A 66 -10.85 -10.39 -0.69
N LEU A 67 -10.66 -10.41 -2.00
CA LEU A 67 -9.37 -10.14 -2.61
C LEU A 67 -9.19 -8.65 -2.90
N ILE A 68 -7.94 -8.24 -2.96
CA ILE A 68 -7.55 -6.92 -3.47
C ILE A 68 -6.79 -7.09 -4.78
N GLU A 69 -6.77 -6.03 -5.57
CA GLU A 69 -6.02 -6.04 -6.83
C GLU A 69 -5.43 -4.67 -7.13
N MET A 70 -4.39 -4.68 -7.95
CA MET A 70 -3.86 -3.51 -8.64
C MET A 70 -3.97 -3.82 -10.13
N HIS A 71 -4.75 -3.03 -10.86
CA HIS A 71 -5.01 -3.28 -12.29
C HIS A 71 -3.76 -3.16 -13.14
N GLU A 72 -2.84 -2.28 -12.73
CA GLU A 72 -1.57 -2.07 -13.40
C GLU A 72 -0.51 -1.68 -12.38
N ALA A 73 0.74 -1.76 -12.78
CA ALA A 73 1.86 -1.29 -11.98
C ALA A 73 1.75 0.22 -11.74
N GLN A 74 2.15 0.66 -10.57
CA GLN A 74 2.11 2.06 -10.17
C GLN A 74 3.50 2.53 -9.74
N VAL A 75 3.79 3.79 -10.00
CA VAL A 75 5.03 4.41 -9.53
C VAL A 75 4.91 4.64 -8.02
N VAL A 76 5.75 4.01 -7.24
CA VAL A 76 5.73 4.08 -5.77
C VAL A 76 6.83 4.97 -5.21
N GLY A 77 7.77 5.38 -6.04
CA GLY A 77 8.87 6.24 -5.64
C GLY A 77 9.86 6.47 -6.77
N SER A 78 10.95 7.11 -6.44
CA SER A 78 12.08 7.24 -7.34
C SER A 78 13.22 6.32 -6.90
N THR A 79 14.05 5.93 -7.86
CA THR A 79 15.25 5.14 -7.54
C THR A 79 16.25 5.96 -6.72
N GLY A 80 16.29 7.27 -6.93
CA GLY A 80 17.11 8.16 -6.11
C GLY A 80 16.73 8.13 -4.65
N GLU A 81 15.43 8.18 -4.34
CA GLU A 81 14.92 8.08 -2.97
C GLU A 81 15.19 6.71 -2.36
N ALA A 82 14.94 5.64 -3.11
CA ALA A 82 15.07 4.28 -2.60
C ALA A 82 16.53 3.83 -2.46
N PHE A 83 17.41 4.18 -3.41
CA PHE A 83 18.75 3.62 -3.53
C PHE A 83 19.87 4.67 -3.46
N GLY A 84 19.52 5.94 -3.48
CA GLY A 84 20.51 7.02 -3.52
C GLY A 84 21.10 7.27 -4.91
N THR A 85 20.65 6.55 -5.93
CA THR A 85 21.18 6.61 -7.31
C THR A 85 20.05 6.45 -8.31
N ILE A 86 20.12 7.17 -9.41
CA ILE A 86 19.16 7.04 -10.50
C ILE A 86 19.52 5.82 -11.35
N TYR A 87 18.59 4.91 -11.47
CA TYR A 87 18.66 3.74 -12.37
C TYR A 87 17.56 3.85 -13.42
N GLY A 88 17.89 3.53 -14.67
CA GLY A 88 16.94 3.60 -15.78
C GLY A 88 16.33 4.99 -15.89
N ASN A 89 15.01 5.07 -15.96
CA ASN A 89 14.26 6.33 -15.99
C ASN A 89 13.98 6.91 -14.59
N GLY A 90 14.54 6.31 -13.54
CA GLY A 90 14.37 6.74 -12.17
C GLY A 90 13.06 6.34 -11.52
N LYS A 91 12.23 5.52 -12.17
CA LYS A 91 10.92 5.14 -11.64
C LYS A 91 11.01 3.79 -10.91
N LEU A 92 10.70 3.81 -9.62
CA LEU A 92 10.48 2.61 -8.83
C LEU A 92 9.01 2.23 -8.95
N MET A 93 8.76 1.03 -9.46
CA MET A 93 7.42 0.53 -9.74
C MET A 93 7.01 -0.52 -8.72
N MET A 94 5.73 -0.52 -8.38
CA MET A 94 5.10 -1.56 -7.57
C MET A 94 3.99 -2.21 -8.37
N MET A 95 4.00 -3.53 -8.45
CA MET A 95 2.92 -4.31 -9.06
C MET A 95 2.47 -5.41 -8.10
N GLN A 96 1.20 -5.74 -8.17
CA GLN A 96 0.65 -6.88 -7.45
C GLN A 96 0.41 -8.01 -8.45
N PRO A 97 1.15 -9.12 -8.37
CA PRO A 97 0.90 -10.25 -9.26
C PRO A 97 -0.50 -10.80 -9.08
N ALA A 98 -1.12 -11.21 -10.19
CA ALA A 98 -2.40 -11.92 -10.14
C ALA A 98 -2.24 -13.22 -9.32
N ASP A 99 -3.28 -13.60 -8.63
CA ASP A 99 -3.30 -14.82 -7.79
C ASP A 99 -2.20 -14.86 -6.73
N SER A 100 -1.79 -13.68 -6.24
CA SER A 100 -0.75 -13.56 -5.22
C SER A 100 -1.21 -13.97 -3.82
N GLY A 101 -2.52 -14.16 -3.60
CA GLY A 101 -3.07 -14.38 -2.28
C GLY A 101 -3.29 -13.11 -1.46
N SER A 102 -3.22 -11.95 -2.10
CA SER A 102 -3.49 -10.67 -1.46
C SER A 102 -4.98 -10.53 -1.16
N TYR A 103 -5.32 -10.11 0.06
CA TYR A 103 -6.71 -10.07 0.51
C TYR A 103 -6.93 -8.97 1.55
N TYR A 104 -8.20 -8.70 1.84
CA TYR A 104 -8.59 -7.78 2.92
C TYR A 104 -9.52 -8.47 3.91
N SER A 105 -9.60 -7.94 5.13
CA SER A 105 -10.55 -8.39 6.16
C SER A 105 -11.49 -7.24 6.49
N PRO A 106 -12.78 -7.34 6.09
CA PRO A 106 -13.74 -6.28 6.39
C PRO A 106 -14.16 -6.24 7.87
N CYS A 107 -13.91 -7.32 8.61
CA CYS A 107 -14.20 -7.38 10.04
C CYS A 107 -13.05 -6.84 10.88
N GLU A 108 -11.83 -7.18 10.50
CA GLU A 108 -10.63 -6.84 11.28
C GLU A 108 -9.92 -5.60 10.78
N MET A 109 -10.40 -5.02 9.67
CA MET A 109 -9.94 -3.73 9.15
C MET A 109 -8.46 -3.73 8.79
N PHE A 110 -8.04 -4.73 8.04
CA PHE A 110 -6.68 -4.76 7.48
C PHE A 110 -6.69 -5.37 6.07
N LEU A 111 -5.59 -5.20 5.37
CA LEU A 111 -5.29 -5.94 4.16
C LEU A 111 -3.85 -6.46 4.19
N LEU A 112 -3.65 -7.56 3.48
CA LEU A 112 -2.34 -8.13 3.22
C LEU A 112 -2.10 -8.09 1.72
N GLN A 113 -1.02 -7.47 1.30
CA GLN A 113 -0.69 -7.29 -0.11
C GLN A 113 0.70 -7.82 -0.40
N TYR A 114 0.80 -8.73 -1.37
CA TYR A 114 2.07 -9.21 -1.91
C TYR A 114 2.38 -8.46 -3.19
N VAL A 115 3.54 -7.87 -3.28
CA VAL A 115 3.94 -7.03 -4.41
C VAL A 115 5.31 -7.41 -4.94
N THR A 116 5.53 -7.08 -6.20
CA THR A 116 6.85 -7.06 -6.82
C THR A 116 7.25 -5.62 -7.04
N MET A 117 8.44 -5.26 -6.57
CA MET A 117 9.06 -3.98 -6.85
C MET A 117 10.05 -4.15 -7.99
N TYR A 118 10.01 -3.24 -8.96
CA TYR A 118 10.96 -3.25 -10.06
C TYR A 118 11.31 -1.82 -10.48
N VAL A 119 12.45 -1.69 -11.13
CA VAL A 119 12.85 -0.42 -11.74
C VAL A 119 12.48 -0.48 -13.22
N ASP A 120 11.69 0.49 -13.65
CA ASP A 120 11.25 0.56 -15.05
C ASP A 120 12.45 0.61 -15.99
N ASN A 121 12.39 -0.22 -17.04
CA ASN A 121 13.46 -0.42 -18.03
C ASN A 121 14.77 -1.04 -17.51
N VAL A 122 14.81 -1.48 -16.25
CA VAL A 122 16.01 -2.10 -15.67
C VAL A 122 15.72 -3.53 -15.24
N GLY A 123 14.76 -3.72 -14.31
CA GLY A 123 14.45 -5.07 -13.85
C GLY A 123 13.92 -5.12 -12.42
N THR A 124 13.68 -6.35 -11.98
CA THR A 124 13.08 -6.65 -10.69
C THR A 124 14.07 -6.37 -9.55
N VAL A 125 13.55 -5.70 -8.50
CA VAL A 125 14.27 -5.53 -7.23
C VAL A 125 13.99 -6.72 -6.32
N GLY A 126 12.71 -7.08 -6.15
CA GLY A 126 12.32 -8.20 -5.32
C GLY A 126 10.82 -8.24 -5.05
N SER A 127 10.43 -9.22 -4.22
CA SER A 127 9.06 -9.42 -3.77
C SER A 127 8.95 -9.03 -2.31
N TYR A 128 7.87 -8.34 -1.96
CA TYR A 128 7.65 -7.78 -0.64
C TYR A 128 6.22 -7.99 -0.19
N ALA A 129 6.01 -7.91 1.13
CA ALA A 129 4.69 -8.01 1.73
C ALA A 129 4.38 -6.72 2.48
N ASN A 130 3.16 -6.23 2.29
CA ASN A 130 2.62 -5.05 2.97
C ASN A 130 1.39 -5.47 3.76
N ILE A 131 1.32 -5.07 5.02
CA ILE A 131 0.10 -5.16 5.83
C ILE A 131 -0.35 -3.74 6.09
N ILE A 132 -1.59 -3.43 5.75
CA ILE A 132 -2.18 -2.12 6.03
C ILE A 132 -3.30 -2.31 7.04
N GLU A 133 -3.18 -1.68 8.19
CA GLU A 133 -4.15 -1.76 9.28
C GLU A 133 -4.75 -0.38 9.54
N TRP A 134 -6.06 -0.27 9.40
CA TRP A 134 -6.77 0.98 9.70
C TRP A 134 -6.87 1.16 11.20
N ILE A 135 -6.64 2.37 11.67
CA ILE A 135 -6.60 2.72 13.08
C ILE A 135 -7.56 3.89 13.35
N SER A 136 -7.88 4.10 14.62
CA SER A 136 -8.67 5.25 15.04
C SER A 136 -7.89 6.56 14.94
N ASP A 137 -8.60 7.67 14.89
CA ASP A 137 -7.99 9.00 14.91
C ASP A 137 -7.20 9.21 16.19
N ASP A 138 -7.71 8.71 17.33
CA ASP A 138 -7.02 8.81 18.62
C ASP A 138 -5.67 8.07 18.59
N GLU A 139 -5.64 6.87 18.02
CA GLU A 139 -4.39 6.12 17.87
C GLU A 139 -3.43 6.83 16.92
N ALA A 140 -3.94 7.41 15.84
CA ALA A 140 -3.13 8.18 14.91
C ALA A 140 -2.53 9.42 15.60
N GLU A 141 -3.30 10.12 16.42
CA GLU A 141 -2.79 11.25 17.18
C GLU A 141 -1.69 10.84 18.16
N ARG A 142 -1.86 9.68 18.81
CA ARG A 142 -0.81 9.13 19.67
C ARG A 142 0.47 8.85 18.89
N ILE A 143 0.37 8.24 17.74
CA ILE A 143 1.52 7.94 16.86
C ILE A 143 2.21 9.23 16.41
N LEU A 144 1.44 10.24 16.03
CA LEU A 144 1.98 11.53 15.61
C LEU A 144 2.75 12.25 16.73
N ARG A 145 2.35 12.04 18.00
CA ARG A 145 3.06 12.60 19.15
C ARG A 145 4.27 11.78 19.58
N GLU A 146 4.15 10.45 19.55
CA GLU A 146 5.09 9.54 20.21
C GLU A 146 5.87 8.65 19.24
N GLY A 147 5.42 8.55 17.99
CA GLY A 147 5.95 7.60 17.02
C GLY A 147 5.28 6.24 17.14
N ILE A 148 5.53 5.43 16.18
CA ILE A 148 4.99 4.05 16.13
C ILE A 148 5.67 3.14 17.14
#